data_c88b9773c88dbf40c488cc0cc3679bdb
#
_entry.id   c88b9773c88dbf40c488cc0cc3679bdb
#
_cell.length_a   1.000
_cell.length_b   1.000
_cell.length_c   1.000
_cell.angle_alpha   90.00
_cell.angle_beta   90.00
_cell.angle_gamma   90.00
#
_symmetry.space_group_name_H-M   'P 1'
#
loop_
_entity.id
_entity.type
_entity.pdbx_description
1 polymer ?
#
loop_
_entity_poly.entity_id
_entity_poly.type
_entity_poly.pdbx_seq_one_letter_code
_entity_poly.pdbx_strand_id
1 'polypeptide(L)'
;MSFPAILVLEDGSIIEGIGFGAKALSVGEIVFNTSMSGYQEIITDPSYAQQIIAFTHPHIGNTGINEEDNESDSIFASGIVIKDLPKHYSSWRATQSLESFLESKKTIGISNIDTRALTAKLRDHGALKACIAPGDKNSISTVTEALNQFSGLEGLDLAKEVSTQNPFSWDEGTWPNYQEVKNEKLIVAVDFGVKKNILRLLRKHVGKVKVVNAQTSFDELMKLKPDGVFLSNGPGDPEPCDYAIELIQQLLNINMPIFGICLGHQLLALSGGCKTYKMKFGHHGANHPVQDLATKVVYITSQNHGFAVDSSSLPKNIEPTHISLFDKSLQGIAFKDKPAFSFQGHPEASPGPHELEELFTKFNLMIESNAKKN
;
A
#
# COMPACT_ATOMS: atom_id res chain seq x y z
N MET A 1 -2.73 20.52 -19.65
CA MET A 1 -3.64 21.71 -19.73
C MET A 1 -4.81 21.54 -18.78
N SER A 2 -5.08 22.53 -17.94
CA SER A 2 -6.24 22.50 -17.04
C SER A 2 -7.57 22.61 -17.80
N PHE A 3 -8.61 21.96 -17.27
CA PHE A 3 -9.95 21.92 -17.86
C PHE A 3 -11.01 21.89 -16.73
N PRO A 4 -12.27 22.32 -16.99
CA PRO A 4 -13.35 22.12 -16.03
C PRO A 4 -13.51 20.63 -15.71
N ALA A 5 -13.66 20.27 -14.41
CA ALA A 5 -13.85 18.89 -13.98
C ALA A 5 -14.85 18.83 -12.83
N ILE A 6 -15.44 17.66 -12.63
CA ILE A 6 -16.35 17.36 -11.53
C ILE A 6 -15.87 16.12 -10.78
N LEU A 7 -16.07 16.14 -9.46
CA LEU A 7 -16.00 14.98 -8.59
C LEU A 7 -17.44 14.63 -8.17
N VAL A 8 -17.88 13.44 -8.50
CA VAL A 8 -19.21 12.93 -8.14
C VAL A 8 -19.06 11.80 -7.15
N LEU A 9 -19.80 11.85 -6.04
CA LEU A 9 -19.83 10.81 -5.02
C LEU A 9 -21.10 9.97 -5.16
N GLU A 10 -21.08 8.74 -4.64
CA GLU A 10 -22.24 7.82 -4.70
C GLU A 10 -23.49 8.33 -4.00
N ASP A 11 -23.36 9.26 -3.06
CA ASP A 11 -24.50 9.91 -2.41
C ASP A 11 -25.15 11.00 -3.25
N GLY A 12 -24.73 11.18 -4.51
CA GLY A 12 -25.21 12.18 -5.46
C GLY A 12 -24.56 13.55 -5.31
N SER A 13 -23.59 13.73 -4.41
CA SER A 13 -22.87 15.01 -4.29
C SER A 13 -22.01 15.25 -5.53
N ILE A 14 -22.11 16.44 -6.10
CA ILE A 14 -21.31 16.92 -7.23
C ILE A 14 -20.47 18.10 -6.74
N ILE A 15 -19.16 18.00 -6.89
CA ILE A 15 -18.19 19.02 -6.51
C ILE A 15 -17.45 19.47 -7.77
N GLU A 16 -17.59 20.74 -8.13
CA GLU A 16 -16.92 21.34 -9.28
C GLU A 16 -15.48 21.72 -8.93
N GLY A 17 -14.57 21.53 -9.87
CA GLY A 17 -13.16 21.86 -9.71
C GLY A 17 -12.44 22.03 -11.04
N ILE A 18 -11.13 22.03 -10.98
CA ILE A 18 -10.23 22.17 -12.13
C ILE A 18 -9.47 20.86 -12.32
N GLY A 19 -9.72 20.19 -13.45
CA GLY A 19 -9.01 18.97 -13.84
C GLY A 19 -7.61 19.29 -14.35
N PHE A 20 -6.68 18.38 -14.07
CA PHE A 20 -5.30 18.41 -14.54
C PHE A 20 -4.76 16.98 -14.76
N GLY A 21 -3.60 16.84 -15.40
CA GLY A 21 -3.13 15.54 -15.87
C GLY A 21 -3.95 15.05 -17.07
N ALA A 22 -4.29 13.77 -17.09
CA ALA A 22 -5.04 13.18 -18.20
C ALA A 22 -6.51 13.64 -18.20
N LYS A 23 -7.03 14.01 -19.38
CA LYS A 23 -8.45 14.31 -19.55
C LYS A 23 -9.22 12.99 -19.77
N ALA A 24 -9.59 12.34 -18.67
CA ALA A 24 -10.25 11.03 -18.68
C ALA A 24 -11.39 11.01 -17.63
N LEU A 25 -12.29 10.03 -17.74
CA LEU A 25 -13.19 9.64 -16.66
C LEU A 25 -12.53 8.52 -15.86
N SER A 26 -12.56 8.63 -14.54
CA SER A 26 -12.03 7.59 -13.67
C SER A 26 -12.89 7.39 -12.44
N VAL A 27 -13.12 6.13 -12.11
CA VAL A 27 -13.95 5.67 -10.98
C VAL A 27 -13.09 4.93 -9.97
N GLY A 28 -13.43 5.04 -8.68
CA GLY A 28 -12.77 4.29 -7.61
C GLY A 28 -13.40 4.58 -6.25
N GLU A 29 -12.92 3.88 -5.24
CA GLU A 29 -13.25 4.18 -3.84
C GLU A 29 -12.43 5.39 -3.39
N ILE A 30 -13.09 6.48 -2.96
CA ILE A 30 -12.38 7.67 -2.51
C ILE A 30 -11.98 7.53 -1.04
N VAL A 31 -10.67 7.71 -0.79
CA VAL A 31 -10.06 7.70 0.54
C VAL A 31 -9.30 9.00 0.76
N PHE A 32 -9.17 9.44 2.02
CA PHE A 32 -8.35 10.61 2.32
C PHE A 32 -6.99 10.19 2.90
N ASN A 33 -5.93 10.89 2.53
CA ASN A 33 -4.59 10.68 3.06
C ASN A 33 -4.13 11.92 3.84
N THR A 34 -3.65 11.69 5.09
CA THR A 34 -3.26 12.75 6.02
C THR A 34 -1.75 13.05 6.04
N SER A 35 -0.96 12.42 5.17
CA SER A 35 0.47 12.66 5.08
C SER A 35 0.78 14.11 4.67
N MET A 36 1.78 14.71 5.32
CA MET A 36 2.18 16.09 5.04
C MET A 36 3.23 16.19 3.91
N SER A 37 3.85 15.07 3.55
CA SER A 37 4.89 14.96 2.52
C SER A 37 4.79 13.61 1.81
N GLY A 38 5.58 13.42 0.75
CA GLY A 38 5.67 12.14 0.05
C GLY A 38 4.47 11.84 -0.84
N TYR A 39 3.88 12.86 -1.45
CA TYR A 39 2.74 12.63 -2.34
C TYR A 39 3.10 11.80 -3.58
N GLN A 40 4.34 11.85 -4.05
CA GLN A 40 4.81 11.05 -5.17
C GLN A 40 4.82 9.56 -4.80
N GLU A 41 5.37 9.21 -3.65
CA GLU A 41 5.39 7.87 -3.09
C GLU A 41 3.95 7.34 -2.89
N ILE A 42 3.05 8.17 -2.37
CA ILE A 42 1.63 7.82 -2.19
C ILE A 42 0.95 7.54 -3.53
N ILE A 43 1.13 8.41 -4.52
CA ILE A 43 0.47 8.27 -5.84
C ILE A 43 0.98 7.04 -6.60
N THR A 44 2.24 6.65 -6.38
CA THR A 44 2.88 5.51 -7.05
C THR A 44 2.84 4.21 -6.23
N ASP A 45 2.24 4.21 -5.03
CA ASP A 45 2.02 2.99 -4.24
C ASP A 45 0.91 2.13 -4.89
N PRO A 46 1.22 0.89 -5.33
CA PRO A 46 0.24 0.00 -5.94
C PRO A 46 -0.95 -0.33 -5.03
N SER A 47 -0.81 -0.20 -3.72
CA SER A 47 -1.90 -0.44 -2.75
C SER A 47 -3.10 0.49 -2.94
N TYR A 48 -2.97 1.58 -3.70
CA TYR A 48 -4.09 2.46 -4.09
C TYR A 48 -4.81 2.04 -5.37
N ALA A 49 -4.60 0.84 -5.90
CA ALA A 49 -5.32 0.39 -7.08
C ALA A 49 -6.84 0.50 -6.89
N GLN A 50 -7.51 1.07 -7.88
CA GLN A 50 -8.95 1.38 -7.88
C GLN A 50 -9.40 2.34 -6.74
N GLN A 51 -8.48 3.13 -6.18
CA GLN A 51 -8.81 4.19 -5.23
C GLN A 51 -8.56 5.59 -5.81
N ILE A 52 -9.38 6.56 -5.39
CA ILE A 52 -9.17 7.99 -5.63
C ILE A 52 -8.62 8.59 -4.32
N ILE A 53 -7.45 9.22 -4.39
CA ILE A 53 -6.75 9.71 -3.19
C ILE A 53 -7.08 11.19 -2.98
N ALA A 54 -7.80 11.52 -1.91
CA ALA A 54 -8.01 12.89 -1.48
C ALA A 54 -6.92 13.31 -0.48
N PHE A 55 -6.04 14.20 -0.90
CA PHE A 55 -4.99 14.72 -0.04
C PHE A 55 -5.51 15.81 0.90
N THR A 56 -5.32 15.63 2.21
CA THR A 56 -5.69 16.65 3.21
C THR A 56 -4.70 17.80 3.28
N HIS A 57 -3.42 17.55 2.92
CA HIS A 57 -2.38 18.57 2.87
C HIS A 57 -2.60 19.50 1.65
N PRO A 58 -2.57 20.84 1.85
CA PRO A 58 -2.92 21.77 0.77
C PRO A 58 -1.85 21.91 -0.32
N HIS A 59 -0.59 21.59 -0.04
CA HIS A 59 0.55 21.86 -0.93
C HIS A 59 1.03 20.60 -1.66
N ILE A 60 0.18 20.01 -2.48
CA ILE A 60 0.50 18.83 -3.28
C ILE A 60 1.04 19.25 -4.65
N GLY A 61 2.25 18.77 -5.01
CA GLY A 61 2.93 19.13 -6.25
C GLY A 61 4.00 20.23 -6.09
N ASN A 62 4.12 20.84 -4.91
CA ASN A 62 5.03 21.97 -4.66
C ASN A 62 6.53 21.63 -4.77
N THR A 63 6.92 20.38 -4.58
CA THR A 63 8.31 19.90 -4.72
C THR A 63 8.60 19.25 -6.07
N GLY A 64 7.59 19.17 -6.96
CA GLY A 64 7.72 18.47 -8.23
C GLY A 64 7.81 16.95 -8.08
N ILE A 65 8.25 16.30 -9.16
CA ILE A 65 8.45 14.85 -9.25
C ILE A 65 9.91 14.58 -9.58
N ASN A 66 10.46 13.49 -9.05
CA ASN A 66 11.82 13.02 -9.33
C ASN A 66 11.80 11.51 -9.69
N GLU A 67 12.93 10.94 -10.05
CA GLU A 67 13.00 9.55 -10.52
C GLU A 67 13.12 8.54 -9.38
N GLU A 68 13.65 8.95 -8.21
CA GLU A 68 13.99 8.04 -7.11
C GLU A 68 12.81 7.74 -6.17
N ASP A 69 11.86 8.69 -6.03
CA ASP A 69 10.78 8.58 -5.04
C ASP A 69 9.54 7.80 -5.57
N ASN A 70 9.64 7.17 -6.73
CA ASN A 70 8.57 6.30 -7.22
C ASN A 70 8.60 4.95 -6.50
N GLU A 71 7.46 4.53 -5.97
CA GLU A 71 7.30 3.22 -5.35
C GLU A 71 6.93 2.11 -6.35
N SER A 72 6.49 2.49 -7.56
CA SER A 72 6.30 1.60 -8.70
C SER A 72 6.48 2.34 -10.03
N ASP A 73 6.55 1.62 -11.14
CA ASP A 73 6.73 2.20 -12.48
C ASP A 73 5.42 2.77 -13.06
N SER A 74 4.29 2.43 -12.46
CA SER A 74 2.95 2.84 -12.89
C SER A 74 2.20 3.54 -11.75
N ILE A 75 1.16 4.32 -12.08
CA ILE A 75 0.17 4.79 -11.13
C ILE A 75 -1.03 3.85 -11.22
N PHE A 76 -1.35 3.20 -10.12
CA PHE A 76 -2.50 2.31 -10.01
C PHE A 76 -3.72 3.00 -9.40
N ALA A 77 -3.51 4.13 -8.69
CA ALA A 77 -4.60 4.96 -8.22
C ALA A 77 -5.50 5.43 -9.38
N SER A 78 -6.81 5.39 -9.20
CA SER A 78 -7.78 5.87 -10.18
C SER A 78 -7.68 7.36 -10.42
N GLY A 79 -7.27 8.14 -9.43
CA GLY A 79 -7.09 9.58 -9.55
C GLY A 79 -6.76 10.25 -8.24
N ILE A 80 -6.53 11.55 -8.28
CA ILE A 80 -6.23 12.34 -7.10
C ILE A 80 -7.10 13.58 -6.97
N VAL A 81 -7.40 13.94 -5.73
CA VAL A 81 -8.15 15.15 -5.35
C VAL A 81 -7.25 16.00 -4.46
N ILE A 82 -7.02 17.25 -4.86
CA ILE A 82 -6.17 18.18 -4.12
C ILE A 82 -6.86 19.53 -3.94
N LYS A 83 -6.41 20.31 -2.96
CA LYS A 83 -6.91 21.65 -2.75
C LYS A 83 -6.46 22.58 -3.88
N ASP A 84 -5.16 22.76 -4.02
CA ASP A 84 -4.56 23.67 -5.01
C ASP A 84 -3.45 22.99 -5.79
N LEU A 85 -3.41 23.20 -7.11
CA LEU A 85 -2.29 22.81 -7.95
C LEU A 85 -1.29 23.96 -8.04
N PRO A 86 -0.05 23.83 -7.55
CA PRO A 86 0.94 24.90 -7.62
C PRO A 86 1.37 25.15 -9.07
N LYS A 87 1.49 26.45 -9.45
CA LYS A 87 1.97 26.87 -10.78
C LYS A 87 3.47 26.59 -10.96
N HIS A 88 4.21 26.58 -9.85
CA HIS A 88 5.65 26.37 -9.84
C HIS A 88 5.99 25.34 -8.77
N TYR A 89 6.93 24.48 -9.08
CA TYR A 89 7.51 23.55 -8.12
C TYR A 89 8.97 23.93 -7.84
N SER A 90 9.47 23.60 -6.66
CA SER A 90 10.83 23.93 -6.25
C SER A 90 11.43 22.82 -5.41
N SER A 91 12.30 22.05 -6.02
CA SER A 91 13.19 21.10 -5.37
C SER A 91 14.39 20.85 -6.30
N TRP A 92 15.58 20.72 -5.73
CA TRP A 92 16.80 20.42 -6.50
C TRP A 92 16.75 19.04 -7.18
N ARG A 93 15.90 18.12 -6.70
CA ARG A 93 15.69 16.77 -7.25
C ARG A 93 14.62 16.74 -8.35
N ALA A 94 13.80 17.78 -8.45
CA ALA A 94 12.64 17.75 -9.35
C ALA A 94 13.04 17.78 -10.81
N THR A 95 12.46 16.86 -11.59
CA THR A 95 12.65 16.74 -13.04
C THR A 95 11.43 17.19 -13.83
N GLN A 96 10.22 17.17 -13.19
CA GLN A 96 8.97 17.56 -13.84
C GLN A 96 7.89 17.98 -12.82
N SER A 97 6.81 18.58 -13.32
CA SER A 97 5.64 18.94 -12.52
C SER A 97 4.77 17.72 -12.24
N LEU A 98 3.94 17.80 -11.17
CA LEU A 98 2.91 16.78 -10.89
C LEU A 98 1.91 16.66 -12.05
N GLU A 99 1.49 17.79 -12.67
CA GLU A 99 0.56 17.78 -13.81
C GLU A 99 1.13 16.96 -14.99
N SER A 100 2.38 17.24 -15.38
CA SER A 100 3.05 16.53 -16.49
C SER A 100 3.24 15.04 -16.17
N PHE A 101 3.56 14.71 -14.92
CA PHE A 101 3.71 13.33 -14.49
C PHE A 101 2.38 12.56 -14.61
N LEU A 102 1.28 13.10 -14.08
CA LEU A 102 -0.04 12.47 -14.19
C LEU A 102 -0.49 12.31 -15.64
N GLU A 103 -0.22 13.34 -16.50
CA GLU A 103 -0.52 13.28 -17.93
C GLU A 103 0.24 12.13 -18.60
N SER A 104 1.54 12.00 -18.33
CA SER A 104 2.39 10.92 -18.87
C SER A 104 1.94 9.52 -18.43
N LYS A 105 1.38 9.43 -17.22
CA LYS A 105 0.85 8.18 -16.62
C LYS A 105 -0.65 7.97 -16.90
N LYS A 106 -1.28 8.84 -17.71
CA LYS A 106 -2.71 8.77 -18.05
C LYS A 106 -3.66 8.82 -16.85
N THR A 107 -3.25 9.48 -15.77
CA THR A 107 -4.03 9.61 -14.54
C THR A 107 -4.66 11.00 -14.47
N ILE A 108 -5.93 11.07 -14.05
CA ILE A 108 -6.66 12.33 -13.83
C ILE A 108 -6.44 12.86 -12.42
N GLY A 109 -6.31 14.17 -12.29
CA GLY A 109 -6.38 14.88 -11.02
C GLY A 109 -7.46 15.96 -11.07
N ILE A 110 -8.02 16.30 -9.91
CA ILE A 110 -8.91 17.44 -9.74
C ILE A 110 -8.43 18.33 -8.60
N SER A 111 -8.36 19.63 -8.84
CA SER A 111 -7.93 20.66 -7.90
C SER A 111 -9.03 21.69 -7.68
N ASN A 112 -8.79 22.68 -6.81
CA ASN A 112 -9.75 23.69 -6.37
C ASN A 112 -10.93 23.06 -5.60
N ILE A 113 -10.64 22.02 -4.81
CA ILE A 113 -11.62 21.29 -3.99
C ILE A 113 -11.45 21.68 -2.52
N ASP A 114 -12.55 21.85 -1.79
CA ASP A 114 -12.49 21.91 -0.31
C ASP A 114 -12.21 20.50 0.24
N THR A 115 -10.94 20.13 0.26
CA THR A 115 -10.51 18.82 0.75
C THR A 115 -10.78 18.63 2.24
N ARG A 116 -10.93 19.72 3.03
CA ARG A 116 -11.29 19.65 4.44
C ARG A 116 -12.75 19.21 4.61
N ALA A 117 -13.67 19.81 3.87
CA ALA A 117 -15.09 19.43 3.88
C ALA A 117 -15.27 17.99 3.35
N LEU A 118 -14.54 17.63 2.28
CA LEU A 118 -14.55 16.27 1.73
C LEU A 118 -14.03 15.25 2.77
N THR A 119 -12.92 15.53 3.44
CA THR A 119 -12.37 14.66 4.49
C THR A 119 -13.35 14.47 5.65
N ALA A 120 -14.01 15.54 6.11
CA ALA A 120 -15.04 15.46 7.15
C ALA A 120 -16.19 14.53 6.71
N LYS A 121 -16.63 14.64 5.46
CA LYS A 121 -17.67 13.78 4.90
C LYS A 121 -17.26 12.32 4.88
N LEU A 122 -16.04 12.00 4.39
CA LEU A 122 -15.52 10.64 4.34
C LEU A 122 -15.33 10.03 5.75
N ARG A 123 -14.88 10.82 6.72
CA ARG A 123 -14.79 10.38 8.12
C ARG A 123 -16.16 10.00 8.69
N ASP A 124 -17.20 10.80 8.39
CA ASP A 124 -18.52 10.62 8.97
C ASP A 124 -19.32 9.49 8.28
N HIS A 125 -19.15 9.28 6.97
CA HIS A 125 -19.90 8.29 6.19
C HIS A 125 -19.10 7.03 5.86
N GLY A 126 -17.77 7.06 5.89
CA GLY A 126 -16.87 6.01 5.43
C GLY A 126 -16.30 6.30 4.04
N ALA A 127 -15.52 5.34 3.54
CA ALA A 127 -15.06 5.38 2.15
C ALA A 127 -16.27 5.24 1.21
N LEU A 128 -16.34 6.10 0.19
CA LEU A 128 -17.46 6.20 -0.76
C LEU A 128 -16.97 5.86 -2.17
N LYS A 129 -17.85 5.38 -3.04
CA LYS A 129 -17.57 5.33 -4.46
C LYS A 129 -17.56 6.76 -5.03
N ALA A 130 -16.60 7.05 -5.88
CA ALA A 130 -16.44 8.36 -6.48
C ALA A 130 -16.00 8.26 -7.95
N CYS A 131 -16.30 9.31 -8.71
CA CYS A 131 -15.86 9.45 -10.08
C CYS A 131 -15.32 10.86 -10.32
N ILE A 132 -14.15 10.97 -10.92
CA ILE A 132 -13.62 12.22 -11.46
C ILE A 132 -13.86 12.22 -12.97
N ALA A 133 -14.45 13.28 -13.50
CA ALA A 133 -14.71 13.41 -14.93
C ALA A 133 -14.52 14.84 -15.43
N PRO A 134 -14.24 15.04 -16.74
CA PRO A 134 -14.35 16.36 -17.36
C PRO A 134 -15.74 16.93 -17.19
N GLY A 135 -15.85 18.23 -16.85
CA GLY A 135 -17.11 18.91 -16.55
C GLY A 135 -17.88 19.38 -17.79
N ASP A 136 -18.19 18.50 -18.73
CA ASP A 136 -19.09 18.79 -19.85
C ASP A 136 -20.53 18.31 -19.57
N LYS A 137 -21.49 18.85 -20.32
CA LYS A 137 -22.94 18.61 -20.05
C LYS A 137 -23.37 17.15 -20.23
N ASN A 138 -22.59 16.32 -20.89
CA ASN A 138 -22.91 14.90 -21.16
C ASN A 138 -22.27 13.97 -20.10
N SER A 139 -21.45 14.49 -19.19
CA SER A 139 -20.69 13.69 -18.26
C SER A 139 -21.51 13.07 -17.12
N ILE A 140 -22.61 13.68 -16.70
CA ILE A 140 -23.36 13.23 -15.50
C ILE A 140 -23.98 11.84 -15.70
N SER A 141 -24.62 11.57 -16.86
CA SER A 141 -25.18 10.24 -17.13
C SER A 141 -24.11 9.15 -17.20
N THR A 142 -23.01 9.44 -17.90
CA THR A 142 -21.85 8.52 -18.03
C THR A 142 -21.17 8.29 -16.68
N VAL A 143 -21.05 9.34 -15.86
CA VAL A 143 -20.52 9.25 -14.49
C VAL A 143 -21.41 8.39 -13.61
N THR A 144 -22.73 8.60 -13.66
CA THR A 144 -23.69 7.80 -12.88
C THR A 144 -23.65 6.33 -13.28
N GLU A 145 -23.56 6.05 -14.58
CA GLU A 145 -23.40 4.68 -15.08
C GLU A 145 -22.09 4.03 -14.57
N ALA A 146 -20.98 4.74 -14.66
CA ALA A 146 -19.68 4.25 -14.19
C ALA A 146 -19.68 3.99 -12.66
N LEU A 147 -20.30 4.87 -11.86
CA LEU A 147 -20.46 4.66 -10.41
C LEU A 147 -21.31 3.43 -10.09
N ASN A 148 -22.39 3.20 -10.85
CA ASN A 148 -23.27 2.03 -10.67
C ASN A 148 -22.59 0.72 -11.05
N GLN A 149 -21.68 0.74 -12.03
CA GLN A 149 -20.92 -0.44 -12.46
C GLN A 149 -19.77 -0.79 -11.51
N PHE A 150 -19.27 0.18 -10.76
CA PHE A 150 -18.19 -0.07 -9.79
C PHE A 150 -18.75 -0.72 -8.52
N SER A 151 -18.34 -1.96 -8.24
CA SER A 151 -18.83 -2.72 -7.07
C SER A 151 -18.27 -2.24 -5.72
N GLY A 152 -17.16 -1.48 -5.72
CA GLY A 152 -16.34 -1.21 -4.54
C GLY A 152 -15.20 -2.21 -4.44
N LEU A 153 -14.38 -2.14 -3.37
CA LEU A 153 -13.19 -2.97 -3.23
C LEU A 153 -13.43 -4.31 -2.53
N GLU A 154 -14.53 -4.45 -1.80
CA GLU A 154 -14.87 -5.68 -1.07
C GLU A 154 -15.14 -6.83 -2.05
N GLY A 155 -14.51 -7.98 -1.81
CA GLY A 155 -14.57 -9.14 -2.69
C GLY A 155 -13.70 -9.05 -3.95
N LEU A 156 -12.90 -7.98 -4.13
CA LEU A 156 -12.01 -7.84 -5.29
C LEU A 156 -10.58 -8.28 -4.98
N ASP A 157 -10.09 -9.25 -5.74
CA ASP A 157 -8.68 -9.62 -5.78
C ASP A 157 -7.91 -8.68 -6.72
N LEU A 158 -7.42 -7.57 -6.18
CA LEU A 158 -6.58 -6.62 -6.93
C LEU A 158 -5.10 -6.97 -6.89
N ALA A 159 -4.68 -7.84 -5.96
CA ALA A 159 -3.28 -8.24 -5.84
C ALA A 159 -2.75 -8.91 -7.11
N LYS A 160 -3.55 -9.78 -7.75
CA LYS A 160 -3.18 -10.41 -9.02
C LYS A 160 -3.11 -9.43 -10.19
N GLU A 161 -3.84 -8.31 -10.14
CA GLU A 161 -3.89 -7.32 -11.22
C GLU A 161 -2.64 -6.44 -11.23
N VAL A 162 -2.09 -6.12 -10.03
CA VAL A 162 -0.91 -5.25 -9.87
C VAL A 162 0.39 -6.02 -9.80
N SER A 163 0.35 -7.32 -9.60
CA SER A 163 1.51 -8.20 -9.47
C SER A 163 2.33 -8.27 -10.77
N THR A 164 3.65 -8.43 -10.58
CA THR A 164 4.57 -8.63 -11.72
C THR A 164 4.20 -9.85 -12.56
N GLN A 165 4.24 -9.70 -13.88
CA GLN A 165 3.98 -10.84 -14.80
C GLN A 165 5.18 -11.79 -14.89
N ASN A 166 6.40 -11.29 -14.71
CA ASN A 166 7.63 -12.07 -14.85
C ASN A 166 8.50 -11.94 -13.60
N PRO A 167 9.01 -13.04 -13.04
CA PRO A 167 9.93 -13.00 -11.93
C PRO A 167 11.21 -12.22 -12.27
N PHE A 168 11.66 -11.35 -11.36
CA PHE A 168 12.88 -10.58 -11.54
C PHE A 168 13.73 -10.52 -10.26
N SER A 169 15.02 -10.26 -10.39
CA SER A 169 15.92 -10.00 -9.26
C SER A 169 15.98 -8.51 -8.99
N TRP A 170 16.02 -8.15 -7.71
CA TRP A 170 16.19 -6.77 -7.26
C TRP A 170 17.56 -6.58 -6.66
N ASP A 171 18.35 -5.67 -7.24
CA ASP A 171 19.74 -5.43 -6.83
C ASP A 171 19.97 -4.03 -6.23
N GLU A 172 18.98 -3.14 -6.33
CA GLU A 172 19.09 -1.76 -5.85
C GLU A 172 18.93 -1.66 -4.34
N GLY A 173 19.87 -0.97 -3.68
CA GLY A 173 19.80 -0.61 -2.26
C GLY A 173 19.09 0.72 -2.02
N THR A 174 19.21 1.26 -0.79
CA THR A 174 18.59 2.53 -0.40
C THR A 174 19.37 3.74 -0.91
N TRP A 175 18.65 4.74 -1.45
CA TRP A 175 19.22 6.04 -1.79
C TRP A 175 19.79 6.74 -0.51
N PRO A 176 20.88 7.53 -0.59
CA PRO A 176 21.69 7.85 -1.78
C PRO A 176 22.84 6.88 -2.05
N ASN A 177 23.12 5.95 -1.18
CA ASN A 177 24.37 5.18 -1.23
C ASN A 177 24.26 3.88 -2.01
N TYR A 178 23.05 3.37 -2.27
CA TYR A 178 22.78 2.12 -3.00
C TYR A 178 23.72 0.94 -2.64
N GLN A 179 24.18 0.90 -1.37
CA GLN A 179 25.16 -0.07 -0.91
C GLN A 179 24.60 -1.50 -1.00
N GLU A 180 25.34 -2.37 -1.64
CA GLU A 180 25.08 -3.81 -1.66
C GLU A 180 25.37 -4.41 -0.28
N VAL A 181 24.43 -5.17 0.26
CA VAL A 181 24.72 -6.06 1.38
C VAL A 181 25.42 -7.30 0.85
N LYS A 182 26.61 -7.59 1.37
CA LYS A 182 27.37 -8.82 1.07
C LYS A 182 26.77 -10.04 1.77
N ASN A 183 25.47 -10.24 1.65
CA ASN A 183 24.78 -11.39 2.23
C ASN A 183 24.23 -12.27 1.09
N GLU A 184 24.58 -13.56 1.14
CA GLU A 184 24.22 -14.54 0.11
C GLU A 184 22.81 -15.14 0.31
N LYS A 185 22.11 -14.84 1.41
CA LYS A 185 20.76 -15.32 1.66
C LYS A 185 19.81 -14.87 0.54
N LEU A 186 18.95 -15.78 0.11
CA LEU A 186 17.94 -15.50 -0.90
C LEU A 186 16.57 -15.30 -0.25
N ILE A 187 16.00 -14.11 -0.43
CA ILE A 187 14.63 -13.80 -0.07
C ILE A 187 13.77 -13.86 -1.32
N VAL A 188 12.73 -14.68 -1.29
CA VAL A 188 11.70 -14.63 -2.33
C VAL A 188 10.57 -13.73 -1.83
N ALA A 189 10.38 -12.61 -2.52
CA ALA A 189 9.29 -11.66 -2.27
C ALA A 189 8.10 -12.02 -3.20
N VAL A 190 6.98 -12.40 -2.60
CA VAL A 190 5.72 -12.61 -3.32
C VAL A 190 5.08 -11.25 -3.53
N ASP A 191 4.88 -10.89 -4.80
CA ASP A 191 4.44 -9.57 -5.22
C ASP A 191 2.92 -9.47 -5.29
N PHE A 192 2.32 -8.81 -4.30
CA PHE A 192 0.92 -8.42 -4.29
C PHE A 192 0.70 -6.94 -4.64
N GLY A 193 1.74 -6.26 -5.12
CA GLY A 193 1.80 -4.81 -5.33
C GLY A 193 2.93 -4.19 -4.51
N VAL A 194 4.13 -4.77 -4.60
CA VAL A 194 5.28 -4.43 -3.77
C VAL A 194 5.80 -3.01 -4.06
N LYS A 195 6.01 -2.25 -3.00
CA LYS A 195 6.71 -0.96 -3.06
C LYS A 195 8.21 -1.15 -3.23
N LYS A 196 8.83 -0.32 -4.08
CA LYS A 196 10.30 -0.39 -4.34
C LYS A 196 11.11 -0.22 -3.06
N ASN A 197 10.67 0.62 -2.12
CA ASN A 197 11.42 0.81 -0.87
C ASN A 197 11.43 -0.43 0.03
N ILE A 198 10.42 -1.27 -0.01
CA ILE A 198 10.44 -2.58 0.64
C ILE A 198 11.57 -3.45 0.07
N LEU A 199 11.68 -3.51 -1.26
CA LEU A 199 12.73 -4.30 -1.92
C LEU A 199 14.13 -3.76 -1.60
N ARG A 200 14.30 -2.43 -1.54
CA ARG A 200 15.53 -1.77 -1.13
C ARG A 200 15.93 -2.13 0.30
N LEU A 201 14.96 -2.16 1.24
CA LEU A 201 15.22 -2.52 2.64
C LEU A 201 15.49 -4.02 2.82
N LEU A 202 14.79 -4.90 2.10
CA LEU A 202 15.13 -6.33 2.07
C LEU A 202 16.57 -6.53 1.57
N ARG A 203 16.95 -5.82 0.51
CA ARG A 203 18.31 -5.85 -0.03
C ARG A 203 19.34 -5.33 0.98
N LYS A 204 19.00 -4.25 1.70
CA LYS A 204 19.87 -3.61 2.72
C LYS A 204 20.07 -4.49 3.96
N HIS A 205 19.02 -5.10 4.50
CA HIS A 205 19.03 -5.75 5.81
C HIS A 205 19.13 -7.26 5.77
N VAL A 206 18.72 -7.91 4.67
CA VAL A 206 18.55 -9.36 4.63
C VAL A 206 19.47 -10.03 3.61
N GLY A 207 19.38 -9.66 2.33
CA GLY A 207 20.22 -10.31 1.31
C GLY A 207 19.72 -10.11 -0.13
N LYS A 208 19.95 -11.11 -0.98
CA LYS A 208 19.48 -11.14 -2.37
C LYS A 208 17.97 -11.23 -2.41
N VAL A 209 17.32 -10.48 -3.31
CA VAL A 209 15.88 -10.46 -3.43
C VAL A 209 15.47 -10.97 -4.81
N LYS A 210 14.57 -11.96 -4.84
CA LYS A 210 13.89 -12.44 -6.03
C LYS A 210 12.40 -12.15 -5.88
N VAL A 211 11.85 -11.33 -6.76
CA VAL A 211 10.43 -11.00 -6.81
C VAL A 211 9.72 -12.01 -7.71
N VAL A 212 8.61 -12.56 -7.23
CA VAL A 212 7.79 -13.54 -7.96
C VAL A 212 6.32 -13.09 -8.01
N ASN A 213 5.58 -13.58 -8.99
CA ASN A 213 4.16 -13.29 -9.14
C ASN A 213 3.34 -13.74 -7.92
N ALA A 214 2.24 -13.03 -7.62
CA ALA A 214 1.32 -13.36 -6.54
C ALA A 214 0.81 -14.81 -6.57
N GLN A 215 0.59 -15.35 -7.77
CA GLN A 215 0.04 -16.69 -8.01
C GLN A 215 1.13 -17.78 -8.18
N THR A 216 2.39 -17.47 -7.83
CA THR A 216 3.48 -18.46 -7.88
C THR A 216 3.15 -19.66 -6.97
N SER A 217 3.19 -20.86 -7.50
CA SER A 217 2.92 -22.08 -6.74
C SER A 217 4.05 -22.38 -5.73
N PHE A 218 3.71 -23.18 -4.71
CA PHE A 218 4.68 -23.64 -3.71
C PHE A 218 5.88 -24.34 -4.35
N ASP A 219 5.64 -25.24 -5.31
CA ASP A 219 6.72 -25.99 -5.98
C ASP A 219 7.65 -25.11 -6.81
N GLU A 220 7.10 -24.08 -7.48
CA GLU A 220 7.89 -23.10 -8.25
C GLU A 220 8.74 -22.24 -7.31
N LEU A 221 8.14 -21.77 -6.21
CA LEU A 221 8.84 -20.99 -5.21
C LEU A 221 9.98 -21.79 -4.57
N MET A 222 9.76 -23.05 -4.20
CA MET A 222 10.75 -23.91 -3.56
C MET A 222 11.89 -24.33 -4.49
N LYS A 223 11.70 -24.34 -5.82
CA LYS A 223 12.79 -24.52 -6.79
C LYS A 223 13.85 -23.41 -6.70
N LEU A 224 13.49 -22.23 -6.21
CA LEU A 224 14.42 -21.12 -5.99
C LEU A 224 15.29 -21.32 -4.75
N LYS A 225 14.94 -22.25 -3.84
CA LYS A 225 15.63 -22.54 -2.57
C LYS A 225 15.79 -21.30 -1.69
N PRO A 226 14.68 -20.62 -1.31
CA PRO A 226 14.73 -19.42 -0.48
C PRO A 226 15.18 -19.72 0.94
N ASP A 227 15.91 -18.79 1.56
CA ASP A 227 16.20 -18.78 2.99
C ASP A 227 15.05 -18.19 3.81
N GLY A 228 14.21 -17.36 3.19
CA GLY A 228 13.01 -16.77 3.75
C GLY A 228 12.06 -16.26 2.67
N VAL A 229 10.80 -16.13 3.02
CA VAL A 229 9.75 -15.62 2.13
C VAL A 229 9.18 -14.32 2.70
N PHE A 230 9.08 -13.32 1.84
CA PHE A 230 8.47 -12.04 2.16
C PHE A 230 7.12 -11.91 1.45
N LEU A 231 6.09 -11.50 2.19
CA LEU A 231 4.75 -11.25 1.68
C LEU A 231 4.54 -9.74 1.59
N SER A 232 4.42 -9.22 0.38
CA SER A 232 4.40 -7.77 0.17
C SER A 232 3.08 -7.11 0.60
N ASN A 233 3.10 -5.78 0.63
CA ASN A 233 1.91 -4.94 0.62
C ASN A 233 1.14 -5.14 -0.68
N GLY A 234 -0.09 -4.62 -0.74
CA GLY A 234 -0.90 -4.65 -1.95
C GLY A 234 -2.31 -4.13 -1.73
N PRO A 235 -3.07 -3.94 -2.82
CA PRO A 235 -4.44 -3.45 -2.81
C PRO A 235 -5.48 -4.55 -2.60
N GLY A 236 -6.71 -4.12 -2.34
CA GLY A 236 -7.90 -4.96 -2.40
C GLY A 236 -8.23 -5.69 -1.11
N ASP A 237 -9.14 -6.63 -1.25
CA ASP A 237 -9.60 -7.50 -0.17
C ASP A 237 -8.67 -8.72 -0.07
N PRO A 238 -8.17 -9.09 1.12
CA PRO A 238 -7.34 -10.29 1.26
C PRO A 238 -8.12 -11.61 1.12
N GLU A 239 -9.42 -11.64 1.40
CA GLU A 239 -10.20 -12.89 1.42
C GLU A 239 -10.25 -13.61 0.08
N PRO A 240 -10.38 -12.94 -1.10
CA PRO A 240 -10.40 -13.63 -2.39
C PRO A 240 -9.03 -14.19 -2.85
N CYS A 241 -7.94 -13.93 -2.11
CA CYS A 241 -6.59 -14.36 -2.47
C CYS A 241 -6.29 -15.80 -2.02
N ASP A 242 -7.18 -16.76 -2.30
CA ASP A 242 -7.06 -18.17 -1.88
C ASP A 242 -5.70 -18.79 -2.24
N TYR A 243 -5.19 -18.53 -3.45
CA TYR A 243 -3.89 -19.00 -3.92
C TYR A 243 -2.73 -18.59 -2.99
N ALA A 244 -2.78 -17.37 -2.45
CA ALA A 244 -1.76 -16.86 -1.54
C ALA A 244 -1.92 -17.48 -0.14
N ILE A 245 -3.15 -17.64 0.35
CA ILE A 245 -3.44 -18.29 1.63
C ILE A 245 -2.94 -19.73 1.62
N GLU A 246 -3.22 -20.50 0.55
CA GLU A 246 -2.75 -21.87 0.38
C GLU A 246 -1.21 -21.96 0.32
N LEU A 247 -0.55 -21.09 -0.44
CA LEU A 247 0.90 -21.00 -0.50
C LEU A 247 1.49 -20.76 0.90
N ILE A 248 0.95 -19.79 1.64
CA ILE A 248 1.44 -19.43 2.98
C ILE A 248 1.26 -20.59 3.95
N GLN A 249 0.13 -21.32 3.91
CA GLN A 249 -0.10 -22.51 4.73
C GLN A 249 0.96 -23.59 4.48
N GLN A 250 1.31 -23.84 3.20
CA GLN A 250 2.34 -24.81 2.84
C GLN A 250 3.72 -24.37 3.34
N LEU A 251 4.06 -23.08 3.24
CA LEU A 251 5.30 -22.51 3.76
C LEU A 251 5.39 -22.60 5.29
N LEU A 252 4.29 -22.32 6.00
CA LEU A 252 4.19 -22.49 7.45
C LEU A 252 4.43 -23.94 7.88
N ASN A 253 3.89 -24.92 7.11
CA ASN A 253 4.04 -26.34 7.43
C ASN A 253 5.50 -26.83 7.40
N ILE A 254 6.33 -26.23 6.55
CA ILE A 254 7.77 -26.55 6.48
C ILE A 254 8.64 -25.64 7.35
N ASN A 255 8.05 -24.82 8.21
CA ASN A 255 8.74 -23.83 9.05
C ASN A 255 9.61 -22.84 8.25
N MET A 256 9.14 -22.41 7.08
CA MET A 256 9.80 -21.36 6.31
C MET A 256 9.74 -20.03 7.10
N PRO A 257 10.85 -19.28 7.22
CA PRO A 257 10.82 -17.94 7.78
C PRO A 257 9.96 -17.00 6.91
N ILE A 258 8.93 -16.36 7.51
CA ILE A 258 7.98 -15.49 6.79
C ILE A 258 7.87 -14.16 7.49
N PHE A 259 7.95 -13.07 6.71
CA PHE A 259 7.60 -11.72 7.12
C PHE A 259 6.56 -11.13 6.16
N GLY A 260 5.44 -10.60 6.68
CA GLY A 260 4.37 -9.99 5.90
C GLY A 260 4.12 -8.53 6.26
N ILE A 261 3.90 -7.67 5.26
CA ILE A 261 3.57 -6.24 5.41
C ILE A 261 2.21 -5.96 4.79
N CYS A 262 1.34 -5.22 5.50
CA CYS A 262 0.05 -4.70 5.06
C CYS A 262 -0.85 -5.84 4.52
N LEU A 263 -1.08 -5.98 3.22
CA LEU A 263 -1.81 -7.11 2.65
C LEU A 263 -1.15 -8.45 3.02
N GLY A 264 0.18 -8.53 3.00
CA GLY A 264 0.90 -9.72 3.44
C GLY A 264 0.70 -10.06 4.92
N HIS A 265 0.46 -9.07 5.79
CA HIS A 265 0.04 -9.29 7.18
C HIS A 265 -1.36 -9.92 7.24
N GLN A 266 -2.31 -9.41 6.47
CA GLN A 266 -3.68 -9.93 6.44
C GLN A 266 -3.73 -11.35 5.90
N LEU A 267 -3.00 -11.64 4.81
CA LEU A 267 -2.89 -12.97 4.22
C LEU A 267 -2.22 -13.98 5.16
N LEU A 268 -1.17 -13.57 5.89
CA LEU A 268 -0.53 -14.40 6.91
C LEU A 268 -1.50 -14.69 8.07
N ALA A 269 -2.31 -13.72 8.47
CA ALA A 269 -3.33 -13.92 9.50
C ALA A 269 -4.43 -14.89 9.04
N LEU A 270 -4.97 -14.70 7.83
CA LEU A 270 -5.96 -15.61 7.23
C LEU A 270 -5.45 -17.04 7.12
N SER A 271 -4.19 -17.22 6.68
CA SER A 271 -3.56 -18.55 6.59
C SER A 271 -3.43 -19.25 7.95
N GLY A 272 -3.35 -18.48 9.03
CA GLY A 272 -3.37 -18.95 10.41
C GLY A 272 -4.76 -19.18 11.00
N GLY A 273 -5.84 -18.91 10.24
CA GLY A 273 -7.22 -19.10 10.67
C GLY A 273 -7.86 -17.87 11.34
N CYS A 274 -7.23 -16.70 11.25
CA CYS A 274 -7.85 -15.44 11.64
C CYS A 274 -8.91 -14.99 10.61
N LYS A 275 -9.67 -13.95 10.95
CA LYS A 275 -10.63 -13.29 10.06
C LYS A 275 -10.19 -11.85 9.79
N THR A 276 -10.63 -11.31 8.67
CA THR A 276 -10.46 -9.89 8.31
C THR A 276 -11.82 -9.20 8.24
N TYR A 277 -11.79 -7.87 8.23
CA TYR A 277 -12.98 -7.04 8.06
C TYR A 277 -12.64 -5.74 7.34
N LYS A 278 -13.60 -5.20 6.58
CA LYS A 278 -13.46 -3.88 5.96
C LYS A 278 -13.67 -2.79 7.02
N MET A 279 -12.73 -1.86 7.09
CA MET A 279 -12.79 -0.71 7.98
C MET A 279 -13.72 0.37 7.39
N LYS A 280 -14.28 1.23 8.25
CA LYS A 280 -15.20 2.28 7.82
C LYS A 280 -14.58 3.26 6.80
N PHE A 281 -13.34 3.72 7.06
CA PHE A 281 -12.61 4.64 6.18
C PHE A 281 -11.12 4.32 6.06
N GLY A 282 -10.67 3.20 6.67
CA GLY A 282 -9.29 2.75 6.64
C GLY A 282 -8.31 3.63 7.41
N HIS A 283 -7.05 3.28 7.33
CA HIS A 283 -5.93 4.09 7.82
C HIS A 283 -5.05 4.51 6.64
N HIS A 284 -4.98 5.82 6.39
CA HIS A 284 -4.19 6.38 5.29
C HIS A 284 -3.46 7.63 5.77
N GLY A 285 -2.17 7.50 6.04
CA GLY A 285 -1.34 8.62 6.52
C GLY A 285 -0.03 8.15 7.16
N ALA A 286 0.84 9.10 7.44
CA ALA A 286 2.19 8.83 7.97
C ALA A 286 2.37 9.31 9.43
N ASN A 287 1.29 9.37 10.20
CA ASN A 287 1.26 9.93 11.56
C ASN A 287 0.45 9.06 12.53
N HIS A 288 0.34 7.76 12.28
CA HIS A 288 -0.44 6.85 13.10
C HIS A 288 0.39 6.27 14.25
N PRO A 289 0.01 6.52 15.53
CA PRO A 289 0.71 5.97 16.67
C PRO A 289 0.33 4.51 16.87
N VAL A 290 1.34 3.64 16.89
CA VAL A 290 1.23 2.20 17.12
C VAL A 290 2.09 1.80 18.30
N GLN A 291 1.53 1.03 19.23
CA GLN A 291 2.23 0.55 20.42
C GLN A 291 2.69 -0.90 20.23
N ASP A 292 3.97 -1.16 20.45
CA ASP A 292 4.50 -2.49 20.67
C ASP A 292 3.98 -3.02 22.04
N LEU A 293 3.34 -4.20 22.02
CA LEU A 293 2.70 -4.75 23.20
C LEU A 293 3.68 -5.35 24.21
N ALA A 294 4.88 -5.75 23.78
CA ALA A 294 5.93 -6.29 24.64
C ALA A 294 6.71 -5.18 25.34
N THR A 295 7.23 -4.22 24.59
CA THR A 295 8.09 -3.13 25.09
C THR A 295 7.31 -1.93 25.61
N LYS A 296 6.05 -1.76 25.21
CA LYS A 296 5.19 -0.58 25.43
C LYS A 296 5.67 0.70 24.72
N VAL A 297 6.69 0.59 23.90
CA VAL A 297 7.15 1.72 23.07
C VAL A 297 6.07 2.09 22.05
N VAL A 298 5.90 3.37 21.81
CA VAL A 298 4.98 3.91 20.80
C VAL A 298 5.80 4.41 19.63
N TYR A 299 5.49 3.91 18.46
CA TYR A 299 6.07 4.32 17.18
C TYR A 299 5.07 5.15 16.38
N ILE A 300 5.55 6.13 15.65
CA ILE A 300 4.75 6.82 14.63
C ILE A 300 4.96 6.09 13.31
N THR A 301 3.85 5.68 12.67
CA THR A 301 3.90 4.78 11.53
C THR A 301 3.18 5.33 10.30
N SER A 302 3.60 4.87 9.13
CA SER A 302 2.86 5.02 7.88
C SER A 302 1.84 3.89 7.75
N GLN A 303 0.63 4.25 7.32
CA GLN A 303 -0.49 3.32 7.16
C GLN A 303 -1.19 3.55 5.82
N ASN A 304 -1.53 2.48 5.14
CA ASN A 304 -2.34 2.52 3.92
C ASN A 304 -3.11 1.22 3.75
N HIS A 305 -4.24 1.09 4.46
CA HIS A 305 -5.08 -0.10 4.37
C HIS A 305 -6.55 0.19 4.68
N GLY A 306 -7.46 -0.44 3.92
CA GLY A 306 -8.92 -0.38 4.13
C GLY A 306 -9.48 -1.61 4.83
N PHE A 307 -8.66 -2.66 5.02
CA PHE A 307 -9.02 -3.89 5.74
C PHE A 307 -8.11 -4.08 6.94
N ALA A 308 -8.58 -4.81 7.94
CA ALA A 308 -7.82 -5.13 9.14
C ALA A 308 -8.14 -6.56 9.63
N VAL A 309 -7.21 -7.13 10.40
CA VAL A 309 -7.39 -8.42 11.06
C VAL A 309 -8.26 -8.25 12.32
N ASP A 310 -9.29 -9.08 12.46
CA ASP A 310 -10.13 -9.12 13.65
C ASP A 310 -9.35 -9.74 14.81
N SER A 311 -9.00 -8.93 15.80
CA SER A 311 -8.24 -9.34 16.97
C SER A 311 -8.98 -10.39 17.83
N SER A 312 -10.32 -10.45 17.74
CA SER A 312 -11.14 -11.45 18.47
C SER A 312 -11.04 -12.85 17.84
N SER A 313 -10.58 -12.95 16.61
CA SER A 313 -10.45 -14.20 15.86
C SER A 313 -9.10 -14.90 16.02
N LEU A 314 -8.14 -14.33 16.78
CA LEU A 314 -6.79 -14.86 16.93
C LEU A 314 -6.78 -16.26 17.56
N PRO A 315 -6.24 -17.30 16.89
CA PRO A 315 -6.00 -18.62 17.48
C PRO A 315 -4.93 -18.58 18.59
N LYS A 316 -4.91 -19.59 19.46
CA LYS A 316 -4.00 -19.64 20.62
C LYS A 316 -2.51 -19.62 20.28
N ASN A 317 -2.14 -20.11 19.10
CA ASN A 317 -0.77 -20.14 18.59
C ASN A 317 -0.33 -18.84 17.90
N ILE A 318 -1.21 -17.84 17.77
CA ILE A 318 -0.90 -16.53 17.25
C ILE A 318 -1.04 -15.49 18.36
N GLU A 319 -0.06 -14.62 18.49
CA GLU A 319 -0.09 -13.53 19.47
C GLU A 319 -0.06 -12.16 18.78
N PRO A 320 -0.82 -11.19 19.34
CA PRO A 320 -0.75 -9.82 18.89
C PRO A 320 0.59 -9.21 19.32
N THR A 321 1.25 -8.49 18.43
CA THR A 321 2.53 -7.80 18.73
C THR A 321 2.40 -6.30 18.83
N HIS A 322 1.50 -5.71 18.03
CA HIS A 322 1.31 -4.25 17.95
C HIS A 322 -0.17 -3.89 17.90
N ILE A 323 -0.51 -2.71 18.40
CA ILE A 323 -1.88 -2.19 18.42
C ILE A 323 -1.92 -0.70 18.07
N SER A 324 -2.90 -0.27 17.28
CA SER A 324 -3.18 1.14 17.00
C SER A 324 -3.64 1.86 18.27
N LEU A 325 -3.11 3.05 18.54
CA LEU A 325 -3.60 3.89 19.63
C LEU A 325 -4.82 4.73 19.26
N PHE A 326 -5.15 4.84 17.96
CA PHE A 326 -6.34 5.57 17.52
C PHE A 326 -7.64 4.78 17.80
N ASP A 327 -7.67 3.51 17.39
CA ASP A 327 -8.91 2.72 17.39
C ASP A 327 -8.77 1.30 17.96
N LYS A 328 -7.57 0.96 18.46
CA LYS A 328 -7.23 -0.36 19.01
C LYS A 328 -7.25 -1.49 17.99
N SER A 329 -7.26 -1.20 16.70
CA SER A 329 -7.09 -2.21 15.66
C SER A 329 -5.74 -2.92 15.80
N LEU A 330 -5.72 -4.21 15.42
CA LEU A 330 -4.51 -5.03 15.44
C LEU A 330 -3.52 -4.54 14.37
N GLN A 331 -2.27 -4.36 14.78
CA GLN A 331 -1.23 -3.81 13.89
C GLN A 331 -0.06 -4.77 13.67
N GLY A 332 -0.06 -5.94 14.30
CA GLY A 332 0.97 -6.95 14.06
C GLY A 332 0.68 -8.24 14.80
N ILE A 333 1.14 -9.34 14.22
CA ILE A 333 1.04 -10.69 14.80
C ILE A 333 2.38 -11.41 14.72
N ALA A 334 2.55 -12.42 15.60
CA ALA A 334 3.62 -13.41 15.50
C ALA A 334 3.07 -14.81 15.81
N PHE A 335 3.57 -15.81 15.12
CA PHE A 335 3.32 -17.21 15.44
C PHE A 335 4.25 -17.67 16.55
N LYS A 336 3.72 -18.36 17.56
CA LYS A 336 4.50 -18.87 18.71
C LYS A 336 5.32 -20.11 18.36
N ASP A 337 4.81 -20.90 17.42
CA ASP A 337 5.33 -22.21 17.03
C ASP A 337 5.96 -22.24 15.63
N LYS A 338 5.92 -21.13 14.90
CA LYS A 338 6.44 -20.99 13.55
C LYS A 338 7.32 -19.75 13.41
N PRO A 339 8.34 -19.76 12.54
CA PRO A 339 9.15 -18.58 12.28
C PRO A 339 8.41 -17.59 11.36
N ALA A 340 7.32 -17.03 11.84
CA ALA A 340 6.48 -16.13 11.05
C ALA A 340 5.96 -14.96 11.88
N PHE A 341 6.05 -13.75 11.35
CA PHE A 341 5.47 -12.54 11.92
C PHE A 341 5.08 -11.55 10.84
N SER A 342 4.28 -10.56 11.21
CA SER A 342 3.84 -9.54 10.26
C SER A 342 3.47 -8.23 10.93
N PHE A 343 3.38 -7.17 10.12
CA PHE A 343 3.02 -5.83 10.53
C PHE A 343 2.01 -5.21 9.55
N GLN A 344 0.94 -4.59 10.08
CA GLN A 344 -0.14 -4.01 9.25
C GLN A 344 0.27 -2.71 8.57
N GLY A 345 1.04 -1.87 9.27
CA GLY A 345 1.56 -0.63 8.70
C GLY A 345 2.76 -0.85 7.78
N HIS A 346 3.37 0.25 7.36
CA HIS A 346 4.48 0.29 6.42
C HIS A 346 5.80 0.65 7.12
N PRO A 347 6.58 -0.34 7.60
CA PRO A 347 7.85 -0.09 8.29
C PRO A 347 8.93 0.45 7.35
N GLU A 348 8.74 0.30 6.03
CA GLU A 348 9.59 0.87 5.00
C GLU A 348 9.39 2.38 4.84
N ALA A 349 8.35 2.96 5.47
CA ALA A 349 7.95 4.35 5.25
C ALA A 349 7.63 4.65 3.77
N SER A 350 8.21 5.67 3.17
CA SER A 350 8.00 6.11 1.78
C SER A 350 6.52 6.28 1.40
N PRO A 351 5.85 7.32 2.00
CA PRO A 351 6.44 8.29 2.93
C PRO A 351 6.36 7.87 4.40
N GLY A 352 7.02 8.60 5.26
CA GLY A 352 6.80 8.56 6.70
C GLY A 352 8.04 8.32 7.54
N PRO A 353 7.85 8.09 8.86
CA PRO A 353 8.93 7.78 9.80
C PRO A 353 9.56 6.41 9.56
N HIS A 354 10.87 6.30 9.80
CA HIS A 354 11.66 5.08 9.63
C HIS A 354 11.88 4.27 10.92
N GLU A 355 11.12 4.57 11.97
CA GLU A 355 11.33 4.00 13.31
C GLU A 355 11.20 2.48 13.36
N LEU A 356 10.40 1.88 12.48
CA LEU A 356 10.15 0.43 12.41
C LEU A 356 10.99 -0.31 11.35
N GLU A 357 11.99 0.34 10.74
CA GLU A 357 12.92 -0.31 9.81
C GLU A 357 13.61 -1.53 10.44
N GLU A 358 13.74 -1.56 11.77
CA GLU A 358 14.29 -2.69 12.53
C GLU A 358 13.54 -4.02 12.32
N LEU A 359 12.28 -4.02 11.85
CA LEU A 359 11.53 -5.24 11.52
C LEU A 359 12.20 -6.04 10.40
N PHE A 360 12.88 -5.39 9.46
CA PHE A 360 13.67 -6.07 8.44
C PHE A 360 14.90 -6.76 9.05
N THR A 361 15.55 -6.14 10.03
CA THR A 361 16.65 -6.76 10.79
C THR A 361 16.14 -7.96 11.61
N LYS A 362 14.97 -7.84 12.24
CA LYS A 362 14.31 -8.96 12.95
C LYS A 362 14.06 -10.13 12.00
N PHE A 363 13.61 -9.87 10.77
CA PHE A 363 13.44 -10.92 9.76
C PHE A 363 14.75 -11.63 9.43
N ASN A 364 15.84 -10.88 9.24
CA ASN A 364 17.16 -11.45 9.02
C ASN A 364 17.60 -12.37 10.17
N LEU A 365 17.46 -11.92 11.43
CA LEU A 365 17.80 -12.71 12.61
C LEU A 365 16.93 -13.98 12.74
N MET A 366 15.67 -13.90 12.35
CA MET A 366 14.79 -15.07 12.33
C MET A 366 15.26 -16.13 11.32
N ILE A 367 15.68 -15.72 10.11
CA ILE A 367 16.25 -16.61 9.11
C ILE A 367 17.50 -17.28 9.66
N GLU A 368 18.43 -16.52 10.28
CA GLU A 368 19.67 -17.07 10.86
C GLU A 368 19.40 -18.08 11.97
N SER A 369 18.39 -17.80 12.80
CA SER A 369 18.02 -18.69 13.90
C SER A 369 17.38 -19.99 13.38
N ASN A 370 16.61 -19.91 12.30
CA ASN A 370 15.99 -21.08 11.68
C ASN A 370 17.01 -21.98 10.97
N ALA A 371 17.97 -21.39 10.26
CA ALA A 371 19.05 -22.13 9.61
C ALA A 371 19.96 -22.92 10.57
N LYS A 372 20.08 -22.49 11.84
CA LYS A 372 20.84 -23.20 12.88
C LYS A 372 20.08 -24.39 13.49
N LYS A 373 18.77 -24.48 13.29
CA LYS A 373 17.90 -25.54 13.83
C LYS A 373 17.73 -26.71 12.84
N ASN A 374 17.96 -26.45 11.56
CA ASN A 374 17.94 -27.41 10.46
C ASN A 374 19.38 -27.85 10.09
#